data_250d04e2a39969b3f24e3af2ec3c27df
#
_entry.id   250d04e2a39969b3f24e3af2ec3c27df
#
_cell.length_a   1.000
_cell.length_b   1.000
_cell.length_c   1.000
_cell.angle_alpha   90.00
_cell.angle_beta   90.00
_cell.angle_gamma   90.00
#
_symmetry.space_group_name_H-M   'P 1'
#
loop_
_entity.id
_entity.type
_entity.pdbx_description
1 polymer ?
#
loop_
_entity_poly.entity_id
_entity_poly.type
_entity_poly.pdbx_seq_one_letter_code
_entity_poly.pdbx_strand_id
1 'polypeptide(L)'
;MRLTSLAPLGLIVLTIAAPMPPASAQYIYDDGTNVALRRDNGLSAAQRDELFRARRSWKQSSFDRRVGILRSEQRCINRANDADAFRICRQNKNRARQQLRADYLAVINPVRRRVGLPPLEMRRKR
;
A
#
# COMPACT_ATOMS: atom_id res chain seq x y z
N MET A 1 -3.81 77.08 -7.17
CA MET A 1 -4.45 75.75 -6.99
C MET A 1 -3.45 74.72 -7.44
N ARG A 2 -2.81 73.99 -6.52
CA ARG A 2 -1.86 72.90 -6.83
C ARG A 2 -2.50 71.58 -6.46
N LEU A 3 -2.77 70.72 -7.43
CA LEU A 3 -3.23 69.36 -7.29
C LEU A 3 -2.05 68.45 -7.04
N THR A 4 -1.96 67.87 -5.83
CA THR A 4 -1.01 66.83 -5.47
C THR A 4 -1.58 65.49 -5.81
N SER A 5 -0.92 64.82 -6.80
CA SER A 5 -1.22 63.46 -7.22
C SER A 5 -0.65 62.46 -6.18
N LEU A 6 -1.51 61.67 -5.53
CA LEU A 6 -1.15 60.56 -4.66
C LEU A 6 -1.09 59.29 -5.50
N ALA A 7 0.11 58.73 -5.64
CA ALA A 7 0.34 57.42 -6.26
C ALA A 7 0.01 56.29 -5.25
N PRO A 8 -0.74 55.22 -5.63
CA PRO A 8 -0.95 54.07 -4.76
C PRO A 8 0.28 53.15 -4.76
N LEU A 9 0.83 52.91 -3.56
CA LEU A 9 1.82 51.85 -3.33
C LEU A 9 1.17 50.47 -3.52
N GLY A 10 1.52 49.78 -4.60
CA GLY A 10 1.15 48.41 -4.84
C GLY A 10 1.87 47.47 -3.90
N LEU A 11 1.13 46.80 -3.01
CA LEU A 11 1.62 45.74 -2.15
C LEU A 11 1.82 44.46 -2.99
N ILE A 12 3.07 44.13 -3.33
CA ILE A 12 3.39 42.85 -3.98
C ILE A 12 3.39 41.78 -2.89
N VAL A 13 2.33 40.97 -2.85
CA VAL A 13 2.26 39.76 -2.02
C VAL A 13 3.04 38.65 -2.72
N LEU A 14 4.28 38.38 -2.26
CA LEU A 14 5.07 37.24 -2.70
C LEU A 14 4.47 35.97 -2.07
N THR A 15 3.66 35.22 -2.82
CA THR A 15 3.22 33.88 -2.42
C THR A 15 4.39 32.90 -2.61
N ILE A 16 5.06 32.56 -1.51
CA ILE A 16 6.06 31.47 -1.49
C ILE A 16 5.27 30.16 -1.58
N ALA A 17 5.23 29.57 -2.78
CA ALA A 17 4.75 28.21 -2.98
C ALA A 17 5.76 27.25 -2.32
N ALA A 18 5.45 26.77 -1.11
CA ALA A 18 6.22 25.69 -0.48
C ALA A 18 6.11 24.44 -1.35
N PRO A 19 7.23 23.75 -1.67
CA PRO A 19 7.16 22.48 -2.37
C PRO A 19 6.40 21.49 -1.49
N MET A 20 5.23 21.04 -1.97
CA MET A 20 4.51 19.94 -1.32
C MET A 20 5.38 18.69 -1.40
N PRO A 21 5.65 18.00 -0.27
CA PRO A 21 6.33 16.72 -0.34
C PRO A 21 5.46 15.77 -1.18
N PRO A 22 6.09 14.90 -2.02
CA PRO A 22 5.33 13.94 -2.80
C PRO A 22 4.48 13.10 -1.84
N ALA A 23 3.18 13.10 -2.06
CA ALA A 23 2.25 12.30 -1.28
C ALA A 23 2.71 10.84 -1.37
N SER A 24 3.14 10.29 -0.23
CA SER A 24 3.60 8.91 -0.11
C SER A 24 2.41 7.95 -0.24
N ALA A 25 1.78 7.92 -1.40
CA ALA A 25 0.71 6.97 -1.74
C ALA A 25 1.18 5.49 -1.72
N GLN A 26 2.48 5.26 -1.48
CA GLN A 26 3.10 3.94 -1.50
C GLN A 26 2.80 3.07 -0.27
N TYR A 27 2.28 3.64 0.82
CA TYR A 27 2.06 2.90 2.07
C TYR A 27 0.75 2.12 2.17
N ILE A 28 -0.14 2.23 1.19
CA ILE A 28 -1.48 1.61 1.29
C ILE A 28 -1.43 0.07 1.12
N TYR A 29 -0.34 -0.48 0.55
CA TYR A 29 -0.19 -1.91 0.26
C TYR A 29 1.18 -2.49 0.64
N ASP A 30 1.66 -2.20 1.85
CA ASP A 30 2.75 -3.01 2.40
C ASP A 30 2.17 -4.37 2.84
N ASP A 31 2.12 -5.29 1.88
CA ASP A 31 1.79 -6.71 2.11
C ASP A 31 2.95 -7.49 2.75
N GLY A 32 3.94 -6.78 3.30
CA GLY A 32 5.15 -7.36 3.90
C GLY A 32 6.17 -7.86 2.87
N THR A 33 5.98 -7.58 1.57
CA THR A 33 6.94 -7.98 0.53
C THR A 33 8.27 -7.23 0.64
N ASN A 34 8.25 -5.99 1.14
CA ASN A 34 9.46 -5.15 1.28
C ASN A 34 10.45 -5.70 2.33
N VAL A 35 9.96 -6.35 3.39
CA VAL A 35 10.83 -6.98 4.40
C VAL A 35 11.51 -8.24 3.83
N ALA A 36 10.86 -8.93 2.89
CA ALA A 36 11.41 -10.11 2.26
C ALA A 36 12.56 -9.78 1.27
N LEU A 37 12.51 -8.62 0.59
CA LEU A 37 13.55 -8.21 -0.36
C LEU A 37 14.93 -8.02 0.30
N ARG A 38 14.99 -7.59 1.55
CA ARG A 38 16.27 -7.40 2.27
C ARG A 38 16.96 -8.71 2.67
N ARG A 39 16.24 -9.83 2.70
CA ARG A 39 16.78 -11.16 3.09
C ARG A 39 17.29 -11.98 1.91
N ASP A 40 17.16 -11.47 0.69
CA ASP A 40 17.50 -12.21 -0.53
C ASP A 40 18.98 -12.01 -0.96
N ASN A 41 19.79 -11.33 -0.15
CA ASN A 41 21.18 -10.93 -0.50
C ASN A 41 22.16 -12.12 -0.66
N GLY A 42 21.79 -13.32 -0.22
CA GLY A 42 22.62 -14.54 -0.38
C GLY A 42 22.22 -15.42 -1.57
N LEU A 43 21.22 -15.04 -2.36
CA LEU A 43 20.74 -15.86 -3.47
C LEU A 43 21.55 -15.64 -4.76
N SER A 44 21.71 -16.71 -5.55
CA SER A 44 22.21 -16.62 -6.93
C SER A 44 21.26 -15.79 -7.82
N ALA A 45 21.73 -15.34 -8.99
CA ALA A 45 20.90 -14.64 -9.95
C ALA A 45 19.68 -15.47 -10.38
N ALA A 46 19.87 -16.77 -10.65
CA ALA A 46 18.78 -17.68 -11.03
C ALA A 46 17.71 -17.85 -9.93
N GLN A 47 18.14 -17.97 -8.66
CA GLN A 47 17.25 -18.08 -7.51
C GLN A 47 16.44 -16.78 -7.28
N ARG A 48 17.08 -15.63 -7.43
CA ARG A 48 16.39 -14.32 -7.35
C ARG A 48 15.34 -14.19 -8.45
N ASP A 49 15.68 -14.63 -9.67
CA ASP A 49 14.78 -14.55 -10.82
C ASP A 49 13.56 -15.49 -10.65
N GLU A 50 13.76 -16.72 -10.14
CA GLU A 50 12.65 -17.64 -9.83
C GLU A 50 11.69 -17.02 -8.81
N LEU A 51 12.24 -16.46 -7.73
CA LEU A 51 11.45 -15.82 -6.69
C LEU A 51 10.71 -14.57 -7.20
N PHE A 52 11.38 -13.78 -8.04
CA PHE A 52 10.76 -12.61 -8.68
C PHE A 52 9.59 -13.02 -9.58
N ARG A 53 9.76 -14.05 -10.45
CA ARG A 53 8.68 -14.53 -11.32
C ARG A 53 7.47 -14.99 -10.51
N ALA A 54 7.68 -15.75 -9.44
CA ALA A 54 6.59 -16.20 -8.57
C ALA A 54 5.85 -15.03 -7.91
N ARG A 55 6.58 -14.04 -7.38
CA ARG A 55 5.98 -12.83 -6.77
C ARG A 55 5.22 -12.01 -7.81
N ARG A 56 5.77 -11.82 -9.00
CA ARG A 56 5.12 -11.08 -10.09
C ARG A 56 3.84 -11.78 -10.52
N SER A 57 3.88 -13.08 -10.76
CA SER A 57 2.71 -13.88 -11.12
C SER A 57 1.60 -13.75 -10.08
N TRP A 58 1.94 -13.89 -8.78
CA TRP A 58 0.98 -13.68 -7.71
C TRP A 58 0.38 -12.25 -7.72
N LYS A 59 1.22 -11.23 -7.88
CA LYS A 59 0.75 -9.83 -7.92
C LYS A 59 -0.24 -9.59 -9.06
N GLN A 60 0.00 -10.20 -10.22
CA GLN A 60 -0.88 -10.12 -11.38
C GLN A 60 -2.20 -10.86 -11.13
N SER A 61 -2.12 -12.16 -10.74
CA SER A 61 -3.32 -12.98 -10.54
C SER A 61 -4.21 -12.55 -9.37
N SER A 62 -3.64 -11.93 -8.33
CA SER A 62 -4.39 -11.45 -7.17
C SER A 62 -4.90 -10.01 -7.30
N PHE A 63 -4.63 -9.34 -8.43
CA PHE A 63 -4.96 -7.91 -8.59
C PHE A 63 -6.45 -7.64 -8.40
N ASP A 64 -7.32 -8.34 -9.11
CA ASP A 64 -8.76 -8.13 -9.04
C ASP A 64 -9.34 -8.45 -7.67
N ARG A 65 -8.80 -9.47 -6.99
CA ARG A 65 -9.19 -9.79 -5.61
C ARG A 65 -8.86 -8.64 -4.65
N ARG A 66 -7.68 -8.00 -4.81
CA ARG A 66 -7.29 -6.83 -3.99
C ARG A 66 -8.21 -5.64 -4.25
N VAL A 67 -8.51 -5.36 -5.50
CA VAL A 67 -9.49 -4.32 -5.89
C VAL A 67 -10.87 -4.66 -5.34
N GLY A 68 -11.30 -5.92 -5.42
CA GLY A 68 -12.56 -6.41 -4.87
C GLY A 68 -12.70 -6.18 -3.36
N ILE A 69 -11.64 -6.40 -2.59
CA ILE A 69 -11.61 -6.13 -1.14
C ILE A 69 -11.84 -4.64 -0.86
N LEU A 70 -11.19 -3.74 -1.61
CA LEU A 70 -11.37 -2.29 -1.45
C LEU A 70 -12.78 -1.83 -1.83
N ARG A 71 -13.31 -2.32 -2.94
CA ARG A 71 -14.67 -2.00 -3.37
C ARG A 71 -15.71 -2.50 -2.36
N SER A 72 -15.47 -3.66 -1.76
CA SER A 72 -16.34 -4.20 -0.70
C SER A 72 -16.27 -3.35 0.57
N GLU A 73 -15.07 -2.92 0.98
CA GLU A 73 -14.89 -1.99 2.09
C GLU A 73 -15.63 -0.68 1.83
N GLN A 74 -15.43 -0.06 0.67
CA GLN A 74 -16.09 1.18 0.29
C GLN A 74 -17.63 1.06 0.35
N ARG A 75 -18.20 0.00 -0.25
CA ARG A 75 -19.66 -0.22 -0.18
C ARG A 75 -20.15 -0.43 1.25
N CYS A 76 -19.36 -1.09 2.10
CA CYS A 76 -19.71 -1.28 3.50
C CYS A 76 -19.72 0.05 4.25
N ILE A 77 -18.66 0.85 4.11
CA ILE A 77 -18.52 2.16 4.75
C ILE A 77 -19.64 3.11 4.32
N ASN A 78 -19.98 3.15 3.04
CA ASN A 78 -21.04 4.03 2.52
C ASN A 78 -22.44 3.69 3.10
N ARG A 79 -22.62 2.49 3.66
CA ARG A 79 -23.87 2.06 4.29
C ARG A 79 -23.81 2.08 5.82
N ALA A 80 -22.64 2.32 6.39
CA ALA A 80 -22.46 2.36 7.84
C ALA A 80 -23.02 3.69 8.40
N ASN A 81 -24.02 3.61 9.26
CA ASN A 81 -24.66 4.75 9.88
C ASN A 81 -24.21 5.00 11.33
N ASP A 82 -23.39 4.13 11.88
CA ASP A 82 -22.87 4.20 13.25
C ASP A 82 -21.46 3.60 13.38
N ALA A 83 -20.87 3.79 14.55
CA ALA A 83 -19.52 3.33 14.85
C ALA A 83 -19.39 1.79 14.85
N ASP A 84 -20.44 1.07 15.21
CA ASP A 84 -20.43 -0.39 15.25
C ASP A 84 -20.47 -0.97 13.83
N ALA A 85 -21.34 -0.44 12.97
CA ALA A 85 -21.38 -0.80 11.55
C ALA A 85 -20.02 -0.50 10.89
N PHE A 86 -19.41 0.65 11.18
CA PHE A 86 -18.07 0.98 10.67
C PHE A 86 -16.99 0.00 11.18
N ARG A 87 -17.04 -0.40 12.46
CA ARG A 87 -16.15 -1.41 13.02
C ARG A 87 -16.28 -2.76 12.31
N ILE A 88 -17.52 -3.19 11.99
CA ILE A 88 -17.77 -4.42 11.23
C ILE A 88 -17.15 -4.35 9.83
N CYS A 89 -17.26 -3.22 9.13
CA CYS A 89 -16.61 -3.02 7.83
C CYS A 89 -15.09 -3.23 7.91
N ARG A 90 -14.43 -2.66 8.93
CA ARG A 90 -13.00 -2.84 9.17
C ARG A 90 -12.63 -4.30 9.46
N GLN A 91 -13.44 -5.00 10.26
CA GLN A 91 -13.22 -6.43 10.56
C GLN A 91 -13.33 -7.29 9.30
N ASN A 92 -14.34 -7.04 8.46
CA ASN A 92 -14.56 -7.76 7.21
C ASN A 92 -13.38 -7.56 6.25
N LYS A 93 -12.92 -6.32 6.05
CA LYS A 93 -11.71 -6.04 5.27
C LYS A 93 -10.51 -6.80 5.82
N ASN A 94 -10.28 -6.74 7.13
CA ASN A 94 -9.12 -7.38 7.76
C ASN A 94 -9.14 -8.90 7.57
N ARG A 95 -10.31 -9.55 7.69
CA ARG A 95 -10.47 -10.98 7.41
C ARG A 95 -10.14 -11.32 5.95
N ALA A 96 -10.67 -10.54 5.00
CA ALA A 96 -10.41 -10.74 3.59
C ALA A 96 -8.91 -10.56 3.24
N ARG A 97 -8.23 -9.58 3.85
CA ARG A 97 -6.78 -9.38 3.70
C ARG A 97 -5.96 -10.51 4.32
N GLN A 98 -6.38 -11.04 5.47
CA GLN A 98 -5.72 -12.20 6.09
C GLN A 98 -5.82 -13.44 5.20
N GLN A 99 -7.01 -13.68 4.62
CA GLN A 99 -7.19 -14.78 3.65
C GLN A 99 -6.29 -14.61 2.44
N LEU A 100 -6.28 -13.42 1.83
CA LEU A 100 -5.39 -13.11 0.70
C LEU A 100 -3.91 -13.32 1.05
N ARG A 101 -3.52 -13.00 2.29
CA ARG A 101 -2.16 -13.24 2.79
C ARG A 101 -1.87 -14.73 2.94
N ALA A 102 -2.81 -15.51 3.47
CA ALA A 102 -2.66 -16.97 3.59
C ALA A 102 -2.44 -17.61 2.21
N ASP A 103 -3.24 -17.20 1.21
CA ASP A 103 -3.11 -17.68 -0.16
C ASP A 103 -1.76 -17.30 -0.78
N TYR A 104 -1.28 -16.07 -0.52
CA TYR A 104 0.08 -15.67 -0.92
C TYR A 104 1.14 -16.58 -0.33
N LEU A 105 1.06 -16.88 0.97
CA LEU A 105 2.02 -17.75 1.63
C LEU A 105 1.98 -19.18 1.08
N ALA A 106 0.79 -19.68 0.74
CA ALA A 106 0.63 -20.99 0.11
C ALA A 106 1.34 -21.07 -1.26
N VAL A 107 1.32 -19.98 -2.03
CA VAL A 107 1.98 -19.90 -3.34
C VAL A 107 3.50 -19.68 -3.20
N ILE A 108 3.92 -18.75 -2.32
CA ILE A 108 5.31 -18.32 -2.32
C ILE A 108 6.23 -19.22 -1.47
N ASN A 109 5.73 -19.85 -0.41
CA ASN A 109 6.57 -20.66 0.48
C ASN A 109 7.17 -21.90 -0.19
N PRO A 110 6.49 -22.61 -1.09
CA PRO A 110 7.12 -23.69 -1.89
C PRO A 110 8.31 -23.17 -2.69
N VAL A 111 8.17 -21.99 -3.33
CA VAL A 111 9.26 -21.38 -4.11
C VAL A 111 10.41 -20.99 -3.20
N ARG A 112 10.12 -20.36 -2.06
CA ARG A 112 11.15 -20.00 -1.06
C ARG A 112 11.97 -21.21 -0.61
N ARG A 113 11.30 -22.33 -0.30
CA ARG A 113 12.00 -23.57 0.08
C ARG A 113 12.92 -24.08 -1.05
N ARG A 114 12.46 -24.05 -2.31
CA ARG A 114 13.30 -24.48 -3.44
C ARG A 114 14.56 -23.63 -3.61
N VAL A 115 14.47 -22.32 -3.33
CA VAL A 115 15.63 -21.42 -3.42
C VAL A 115 16.44 -21.34 -2.11
N GLY A 116 16.17 -22.21 -1.14
CA GLY A 116 16.93 -22.28 0.12
C GLY A 116 16.56 -21.23 1.17
N LEU A 117 15.42 -20.54 1.01
CA LEU A 117 14.95 -19.55 1.97
C LEU A 117 13.94 -20.15 2.98
N PRO A 118 13.94 -19.69 4.23
CA PRO A 118 12.92 -20.09 5.20
C PRO A 118 11.54 -19.61 4.75
N PRO A 119 10.47 -20.37 5.08
CA PRO A 119 9.11 -19.96 4.78
C PRO A 119 8.75 -18.64 5.49
N LEU A 120 7.87 -17.88 4.88
CA LEU A 120 7.26 -16.71 5.51
C LEU A 120 6.10 -17.16 6.41
N GLU A 121 5.95 -16.49 7.53
CA GLU A 121 4.88 -16.76 8.49
C GLU A 121 3.80 -15.68 8.47
N MET A 122 2.61 -16.07 8.93
CA MET A 122 1.56 -15.10 9.25
C MET A 122 2.02 -14.25 10.43
N ARG A 123 2.02 -12.93 10.25
CA ARG A 123 2.36 -11.99 11.32
C ARG A 123 1.30 -12.10 12.43
N ARG A 124 1.66 -12.67 13.57
CA ARG A 124 0.80 -12.63 14.76
C ARG A 124 0.66 -11.18 15.21
N LYS A 125 -0.57 -10.69 15.34
CA LYS A 125 -0.80 -9.42 16.05
C LYS A 125 -0.48 -9.69 17.53
N ARG A 126 0.48 -8.94 18.06
CA ARG A 126 0.65 -8.79 19.50
C ARG A 126 -0.43 -7.86 20.04
#